data_4f79db42eda235a61a3760bfff5fb640
#
_entry.id   4f79db42eda235a61a3760bfff5fb640
#
_cell.length_a   1.000
_cell.length_b   1.000
_cell.length_c   1.000
_cell.angle_alpha   90.00
_cell.angle_beta   90.00
_cell.angle_gamma   90.00
#
_symmetry.space_group_name_H-M   'P 1'
#
loop_
_entity.id
_entity.type
_entity.pdbx_description
1 polymer ?
#
loop_
_entity_poly.entity_id
_entity_poly.type
_entity_poly.pdbx_seq_one_letter_code
_entity_poly.pdbx_strand_id
1 'polypeptide(L)'
;MNTKKEHGKIDWVITLVPLAIVIALCVLFFFAPEQSNAVLSQIRFFFGDTFGTYYLVIGLGIFILSLYIAGSKYGNIVLGEQNEKPKYSFFAWGSMMFTCGLAADILFYSFSEWVLYATDPHLAEMGSIQDWAGVYPLFHWSFIPWGFYLVLAVAFGFMLHVRKRNRQKYSEACRPILGKHTDSWAGRIIDMLAVFALLAGTATTFSVATPLMATIIGELFHVAVSRTVINIIILLITCAVYTYSLLHGFKGISKLANICIYMFFGLIAFVLLFGGETRYIIETGFSSLGRMIQNFVDLSTFTDPLRTSNFPQNWTIYYWAYWMVWCVAAPFLSLIHISEPTRPY
;
A
#
# COMPACT_ATOMS: atom_id res chain seq x y z
N MET A 1 31.87 -8.55 26.30
CA MET A 1 30.59 -8.29 26.98
C MET A 1 29.50 -9.10 26.31
N ASN A 2 29.00 -10.16 27.00
CA ASN A 2 27.96 -11.03 26.49
C ASN A 2 26.62 -10.29 26.54
N THR A 3 26.20 -9.71 25.43
CA THR A 3 24.82 -9.25 25.25
C THR A 3 23.92 -10.46 25.08
N LYS A 4 23.30 -10.91 26.16
CA LYS A 4 22.16 -11.81 26.10
C LYS A 4 21.16 -11.17 25.12
N LYS A 5 20.91 -11.81 23.96
CA LYS A 5 19.76 -11.50 23.12
C LYS A 5 18.52 -11.67 23.98
N GLU A 6 17.94 -10.58 24.45
CA GLU A 6 16.58 -10.62 25.00
C GLU A 6 15.65 -11.01 23.85
N HIS A 7 15.21 -12.25 23.86
CA HIS A 7 14.12 -12.70 23.01
C HIS A 7 12.88 -11.87 23.40
N GLY A 8 12.46 -10.97 22.52
CA GLY A 8 11.25 -10.19 22.75
C GLY A 8 10.07 -11.13 23.04
N LYS A 9 9.34 -10.88 24.13
CA LYS A 9 8.14 -11.66 24.45
C LYS A 9 7.05 -11.33 23.43
N ILE A 10 6.47 -12.36 22.83
CA ILE A 10 5.31 -12.21 21.94
C ILE A 10 4.13 -11.69 22.75
N ASP A 11 3.52 -10.59 22.30
CA ASP A 11 2.25 -10.12 22.84
C ASP A 11 1.11 -10.89 22.15
N TRP A 12 0.68 -11.98 22.79
CA TRP A 12 -0.35 -12.86 22.25
C TRP A 12 -1.69 -12.18 22.00
N VAL A 13 -2.03 -11.15 22.76
CA VAL A 13 -3.29 -10.40 22.56
C VAL A 13 -3.25 -9.65 21.24
N ILE A 14 -2.18 -8.92 20.96
CA ILE A 14 -2.01 -8.18 19.71
C ILE A 14 -1.94 -9.13 18.50
N THR A 15 -1.43 -10.34 18.70
CA THR A 15 -1.29 -11.33 17.61
C THR A 15 -2.58 -12.10 17.35
N LEU A 16 -3.19 -12.64 18.42
CA LEU A 16 -4.30 -13.59 18.28
C LEU A 16 -5.66 -12.92 18.08
N VAL A 17 -5.89 -11.74 18.69
CA VAL A 17 -7.21 -11.07 18.56
C VAL A 17 -7.50 -10.65 17.13
N PRO A 18 -6.62 -9.94 16.40
CA PRO A 18 -6.87 -9.61 14.99
C PRO A 18 -7.01 -10.85 14.11
N LEU A 19 -6.20 -11.88 14.33
CA LEU A 19 -6.28 -13.14 13.60
C LEU A 19 -7.63 -13.83 13.83
N ALA A 20 -8.09 -13.91 15.07
CA ALA A 20 -9.38 -14.50 15.41
C ALA A 20 -10.54 -13.73 14.76
N ILE A 21 -10.47 -12.40 14.72
CA ILE A 21 -11.47 -11.57 14.03
C ILE A 21 -11.49 -11.89 12.54
N VAL A 22 -10.33 -11.94 11.89
CA VAL A 22 -10.26 -12.28 10.45
C VAL A 22 -10.83 -13.67 10.18
N ILE A 23 -10.46 -14.67 10.97
CA ILE A 23 -11.02 -16.04 10.83
C ILE A 23 -12.54 -16.02 11.03
N ALA A 24 -13.04 -15.34 12.05
CA ALA A 24 -14.48 -15.22 12.30
C ALA A 24 -15.22 -14.55 11.14
N LEU A 25 -14.64 -13.50 10.55
CA LEU A 25 -15.19 -12.84 9.36
C LEU A 25 -15.19 -13.78 8.15
N CYS A 26 -14.10 -14.53 7.91
CA CYS A 26 -14.05 -15.50 6.83
C CYS A 26 -15.14 -16.59 6.99
N VAL A 27 -15.33 -17.11 8.20
CA VAL A 27 -16.39 -18.08 8.50
C VAL A 27 -17.77 -17.46 8.25
N LEU A 28 -18.00 -16.23 8.73
CA LEU A 28 -19.27 -15.52 8.53
C LEU A 28 -19.57 -15.31 7.04
N PHE A 29 -18.58 -14.86 6.26
CA PHE A 29 -18.75 -14.63 4.82
C PHE A 29 -18.99 -15.93 4.05
N PHE A 30 -18.43 -17.04 4.51
CA PHE A 30 -18.65 -18.35 3.91
C PHE A 30 -20.06 -18.88 4.16
N PHE A 31 -20.56 -18.77 5.40
CA PHE A 31 -21.86 -19.34 5.78
C PHE A 31 -23.05 -18.41 5.55
N ALA A 32 -22.83 -17.10 5.48
CA ALA A 32 -23.88 -16.10 5.33
C ALA A 32 -23.47 -15.01 4.28
N PRO A 33 -23.21 -15.38 3.01
CA PRO A 33 -22.66 -14.45 2.01
C PRO A 33 -23.59 -13.26 1.70
N GLU A 34 -24.88 -13.48 1.58
CA GLU A 34 -25.83 -12.41 1.24
C GLU A 34 -25.96 -11.39 2.37
N GLN A 35 -26.13 -11.85 3.62
CA GLN A 35 -26.21 -10.98 4.79
C GLN A 35 -24.89 -10.23 5.00
N SER A 36 -23.77 -10.91 4.80
CA SER A 36 -22.45 -10.30 4.91
C SER A 36 -22.26 -9.21 3.87
N ASN A 37 -22.64 -9.45 2.62
CA ASN A 37 -22.59 -8.46 1.56
C ASN A 37 -23.48 -7.23 1.86
N ALA A 38 -24.68 -7.43 2.38
CA ALA A 38 -25.56 -6.34 2.75
C ALA A 38 -24.96 -5.45 3.86
N VAL A 39 -24.40 -6.07 4.92
CA VAL A 39 -23.73 -5.35 6.00
C VAL A 39 -22.47 -4.63 5.51
N LEU A 40 -21.63 -5.31 4.72
CA LEU A 40 -20.42 -4.71 4.16
C LEU A 40 -20.73 -3.53 3.24
N SER A 41 -21.80 -3.61 2.45
CA SER A 41 -22.24 -2.52 1.58
C SER A 41 -22.68 -1.30 2.41
N GLN A 42 -23.36 -1.50 3.53
CA GLN A 42 -23.71 -0.41 4.44
C GLN A 42 -22.47 0.21 5.10
N ILE A 43 -21.53 -0.61 5.55
CA ILE A 43 -20.27 -0.15 6.13
C ILE A 43 -19.46 0.63 5.06
N ARG A 44 -19.38 0.10 3.85
CA ARG A 44 -18.72 0.78 2.72
C ARG A 44 -19.36 2.12 2.42
N PHE A 45 -20.69 2.17 2.36
CA PHE A 45 -21.43 3.42 2.13
C PHE A 45 -21.15 4.42 3.25
N PHE A 46 -21.22 4.02 4.52
CA PHE A 46 -20.94 4.90 5.64
C PHE A 46 -19.53 5.49 5.56
N PHE A 47 -18.50 4.68 5.37
CA PHE A 47 -17.12 5.18 5.30
C PHE A 47 -16.79 5.85 3.97
N GLY A 48 -17.26 5.34 2.85
CA GLY A 48 -16.91 5.86 1.54
C GLY A 48 -17.74 7.07 1.10
N ASP A 49 -18.98 7.16 1.52
CA ASP A 49 -19.89 8.27 1.20
C ASP A 49 -19.97 9.29 2.32
N THR A 50 -20.49 8.90 3.50
CA THR A 50 -20.72 9.82 4.63
C THR A 50 -19.40 10.43 5.14
N PHE A 51 -18.34 9.63 5.25
CA PHE A 51 -17.01 10.08 5.65
C PHE A 51 -16.06 10.36 4.47
N GLY A 52 -16.56 10.30 3.24
CA GLY A 52 -15.73 10.41 2.04
C GLY A 52 -14.84 11.66 2.01
N THR A 53 -15.39 12.82 2.33
CA THR A 53 -14.63 14.08 2.38
C THR A 53 -13.47 14.05 3.36
N TYR A 54 -13.60 13.31 4.47
CA TYR A 54 -12.50 13.14 5.45
C TYR A 54 -11.26 12.50 4.81
N TYR A 55 -11.43 11.48 3.97
CA TYR A 55 -10.29 10.85 3.28
C TYR A 55 -9.61 11.81 2.31
N LEU A 56 -10.36 12.63 1.59
CA LEU A 56 -9.80 13.63 0.68
C LEU A 56 -9.00 14.69 1.44
N VAL A 57 -9.55 15.22 2.53
CA VAL A 57 -8.88 16.21 3.39
C VAL A 57 -7.60 15.64 4.00
N ILE A 58 -7.66 14.41 4.54
CA ILE A 58 -6.48 13.75 5.10
C ILE A 58 -5.44 13.47 4.02
N GLY A 59 -5.85 12.93 2.87
CA GLY A 59 -4.92 12.62 1.78
C GLY A 59 -4.14 13.86 1.32
N LEU A 60 -4.86 14.93 1.01
CA LEU A 60 -4.23 16.20 0.61
C LEU A 60 -3.40 16.80 1.76
N GLY A 61 -3.91 16.76 2.98
CA GLY A 61 -3.22 17.26 4.18
C GLY A 61 -1.91 16.52 4.46
N ILE A 62 -1.88 15.21 4.34
CA ILE A 62 -0.68 14.38 4.50
C ILE A 62 0.34 14.68 3.39
N PHE A 63 -0.10 14.86 2.16
CA PHE A 63 0.79 15.26 1.08
C PHE A 63 1.44 16.62 1.35
N ILE A 64 0.66 17.63 1.73
CA ILE A 64 1.16 18.96 2.12
C ILE A 64 2.12 18.84 3.31
N LEU A 65 1.77 18.04 4.33
CA LEU A 65 2.64 17.80 5.48
C LEU A 65 3.96 17.16 5.07
N SER A 66 3.95 16.23 4.13
CA SER A 66 5.16 15.59 3.59
C SER A 66 6.09 16.63 2.94
N LEU A 67 5.54 17.52 2.12
CA LEU A 67 6.29 18.62 1.50
C LEU A 67 6.83 19.60 2.54
N TYR A 68 6.04 19.93 3.56
CA TYR A 68 6.47 20.78 4.67
C TYR A 68 7.62 20.15 5.45
N ILE A 69 7.55 18.85 5.77
CA ILE A 69 8.64 18.17 6.46
C ILE A 69 9.91 18.20 5.60
N ALA A 70 9.80 17.86 4.32
CA ALA A 70 10.94 17.83 3.40
C ALA A 70 11.58 19.21 3.19
N GLY A 71 10.78 20.26 3.02
CA GLY A 71 11.25 21.63 2.74
C GLY A 71 11.62 22.45 3.98
N SER A 72 11.36 21.97 5.20
CA SER A 72 11.64 22.68 6.45
C SER A 72 12.93 22.21 7.11
N LYS A 73 13.29 22.85 8.25
CA LYS A 73 14.40 22.42 9.10
C LYS A 73 14.30 20.95 9.57
N TYR A 74 13.12 20.38 9.57
CA TYR A 74 12.88 18.99 9.98
C TYR A 74 13.40 17.98 8.96
N GLY A 75 13.47 18.34 7.68
CA GLY A 75 14.07 17.50 6.64
C GLY A 75 15.57 17.26 6.81
N ASN A 76 16.25 18.10 7.61
CA ASN A 76 17.67 17.94 7.92
C ASN A 76 17.95 17.03 9.14
N ILE A 77 16.92 16.49 9.79
CA ILE A 77 17.10 15.60 10.94
C ILE A 77 17.62 14.26 10.43
N VAL A 78 18.81 13.88 10.92
CA VAL A 78 19.42 12.59 10.61
C VAL A 78 18.75 11.52 11.48
N LEU A 79 18.20 10.49 10.83
CA LEU A 79 17.61 9.33 11.51
C LEU A 79 18.74 8.31 11.79
N GLY A 80 19.46 8.47 12.89
CA GLY A 80 20.60 7.65 13.31
C GLY A 80 21.76 8.47 13.84
N GLU A 81 22.96 7.89 13.93
CA GLU A 81 24.18 8.59 14.33
C GLU A 81 24.74 9.40 13.15
N GLN A 82 25.39 10.54 13.45
CA GLN A 82 25.86 11.49 12.41
C GLN A 82 26.77 10.89 11.33
N ASN A 83 27.51 9.82 11.66
CA ASN A 83 28.47 9.16 10.76
C ASN A 83 28.06 7.74 10.38
N GLU A 84 26.84 7.32 10.72
CA GLU A 84 26.35 5.99 10.40
C GLU A 84 26.14 5.84 8.88
N LYS A 85 26.63 4.73 8.33
CA LYS A 85 26.46 4.44 6.90
C LYS A 85 25.17 3.65 6.67
N PRO A 86 24.48 3.87 5.54
CA PRO A 86 23.31 3.08 5.18
C PRO A 86 23.64 1.59 5.17
N LYS A 87 22.77 0.76 5.73
CA LYS A 87 22.96 -0.69 5.82
C LYS A 87 22.78 -1.40 4.47
N TYR A 88 21.95 -0.81 3.61
CA TYR A 88 21.62 -1.34 2.29
C TYR A 88 22.00 -0.34 1.21
N SER A 89 22.28 -0.83 0.01
CA SER A 89 22.43 0.03 -1.15
C SER A 89 21.11 0.73 -1.48
N PHE A 90 21.19 1.88 -2.13
CA PHE A 90 19.99 2.64 -2.55
C PHE A 90 19.02 1.77 -3.36
N PHE A 91 19.53 0.96 -4.29
CA PHE A 91 18.71 0.06 -5.10
C PHE A 91 18.03 -1.03 -4.24
N ALA A 92 18.75 -1.68 -3.34
CA ALA A 92 18.17 -2.70 -2.47
C ALA A 92 17.10 -2.12 -1.53
N TRP A 93 17.36 -0.93 -0.98
CA TRP A 93 16.38 -0.21 -0.18
C TRP A 93 15.15 0.17 -0.99
N GLY A 94 15.35 0.81 -2.15
CA GLY A 94 14.25 1.21 -3.04
C GLY A 94 13.43 0.01 -3.51
N SER A 95 14.06 -1.13 -3.82
CA SER A 95 13.37 -2.37 -4.18
C SER A 95 12.47 -2.88 -3.07
N MET A 96 12.97 -2.91 -1.83
CA MET A 96 12.16 -3.35 -0.68
C MET A 96 11.00 -2.41 -0.40
N MET A 97 11.21 -1.09 -0.51
CA MET A 97 10.17 -0.08 -0.36
C MET A 97 9.09 -0.21 -1.42
N PHE A 98 9.51 -0.31 -2.68
CA PHE A 98 8.60 -0.44 -3.80
C PHE A 98 7.76 -1.73 -3.71
N THR A 99 8.39 -2.87 -3.45
CA THR A 99 7.68 -4.15 -3.35
C THR A 99 6.79 -4.25 -2.11
N CYS A 100 7.06 -3.50 -1.05
CA CYS A 100 6.19 -3.42 0.11
C CYS A 100 4.87 -2.70 -0.19
N GLY A 101 4.94 -1.62 -0.99
CA GLY A 101 3.78 -0.76 -1.25
C GLY A 101 2.96 -1.16 -2.48
N LEU A 102 3.57 -1.84 -3.45
CA LEU A 102 3.01 -1.94 -4.80
C LEU A 102 2.91 -3.38 -5.34
N ALA A 103 3.01 -4.37 -4.49
CA ALA A 103 3.15 -5.77 -4.87
C ALA A 103 2.27 -6.26 -6.04
N ALA A 104 1.30 -7.13 -5.74
CA ALA A 104 0.47 -7.76 -6.76
C ALA A 104 -0.62 -6.82 -7.31
N ASP A 105 -1.03 -5.83 -6.52
CA ASP A 105 -2.11 -4.90 -6.91
C ASP A 105 -1.72 -4.06 -8.12
N ILE A 106 -0.46 -3.60 -8.20
CA ILE A 106 -0.03 -2.82 -9.36
C ILE A 106 -0.11 -3.63 -10.65
N LEU A 107 0.18 -4.93 -10.61
CA LEU A 107 0.03 -5.79 -11.79
C LEU A 107 -1.43 -5.90 -12.21
N PHE A 108 -2.36 -6.10 -11.28
CA PHE A 108 -3.77 -6.16 -11.59
C PHE A 108 -4.29 -4.84 -12.16
N TYR A 109 -4.07 -3.73 -11.44
CA TYR A 109 -4.63 -2.43 -11.80
C TYR A 109 -3.95 -1.81 -13.03
N SER A 110 -2.67 -2.08 -13.29
CA SER A 110 -1.99 -1.58 -14.49
C SER A 110 -2.61 -2.09 -15.79
N PHE A 111 -3.21 -3.27 -15.78
CA PHE A 111 -3.91 -3.81 -16.95
C PHE A 111 -5.39 -3.45 -17.01
N SER A 112 -6.05 -3.22 -15.90
CA SER A 112 -7.50 -3.10 -15.82
C SER A 112 -8.00 -1.67 -15.58
N GLU A 113 -7.25 -0.84 -14.86
CA GLU A 113 -7.74 0.40 -14.29
C GLU A 113 -8.14 1.43 -15.36
N TRP A 114 -7.34 1.61 -16.40
CA TRP A 114 -7.65 2.54 -17.46
C TRP A 114 -8.94 2.18 -18.22
N VAL A 115 -9.21 0.88 -18.38
CA VAL A 115 -10.47 0.39 -19.01
C VAL A 115 -11.66 0.68 -18.11
N LEU A 116 -11.51 0.44 -16.79
CA LEU A 116 -12.57 0.72 -15.83
C LEU A 116 -12.92 2.21 -15.81
N TYR A 117 -11.93 3.10 -15.88
CA TYR A 117 -12.19 4.54 -15.99
C TYR A 117 -12.77 4.92 -17.35
N ALA A 118 -12.23 4.37 -18.44
CA ALA A 118 -12.75 4.65 -19.79
C ALA A 118 -14.22 4.28 -19.96
N THR A 119 -14.71 3.33 -19.17
CA THR A 119 -16.13 2.90 -19.19
C THR A 119 -16.98 3.60 -18.13
N ASP A 120 -16.39 4.42 -17.27
CA ASP A 120 -17.14 5.17 -16.25
C ASP A 120 -17.80 6.42 -16.88
N PRO A 121 -19.10 6.64 -16.66
CA PRO A 121 -19.81 7.79 -17.21
C PRO A 121 -19.19 9.15 -16.86
N HIS A 122 -18.56 9.27 -15.71
CA HIS A 122 -17.90 10.49 -15.28
C HIS A 122 -16.84 10.97 -16.27
N LEU A 123 -16.04 10.06 -16.83
CA LEU A 123 -14.99 10.47 -17.77
C LEU A 123 -15.58 10.99 -19.10
N ALA A 124 -16.72 10.48 -19.52
CA ALA A 124 -17.41 11.00 -20.69
C ALA A 124 -17.89 12.46 -20.50
N GLU A 125 -18.23 12.83 -19.26
CA GLU A 125 -18.60 14.21 -18.88
C GLU A 125 -17.39 15.15 -18.81
N MET A 126 -16.20 14.63 -18.52
CA MET A 126 -14.96 15.43 -18.46
C MET A 126 -14.43 15.81 -19.85
N GLY A 127 -14.90 15.17 -20.92
CA GLY A 127 -14.48 15.39 -22.30
C GLY A 127 -13.95 14.13 -22.97
N SER A 128 -12.75 14.19 -23.54
CA SER A 128 -12.18 13.03 -24.25
C SER A 128 -11.78 11.91 -23.28
N ILE A 129 -12.39 10.74 -23.42
CA ILE A 129 -12.01 9.53 -22.66
C ILE A 129 -10.54 9.23 -22.84
N GLN A 130 -10.00 9.36 -24.06
CA GLN A 130 -8.59 9.17 -24.38
C GLN A 130 -7.67 10.07 -23.51
N ASP A 131 -8.11 11.28 -23.25
CA ASP A 131 -7.33 12.24 -22.48
C ASP A 131 -7.34 11.96 -20.97
N TRP A 132 -8.42 11.39 -20.45
CA TRP A 132 -8.63 11.28 -19.01
C TRP A 132 -8.43 9.86 -18.46
N ALA A 133 -8.64 8.80 -19.25
CA ALA A 133 -8.52 7.42 -18.78
C ALA A 133 -7.13 7.07 -18.25
N GLY A 134 -6.06 7.71 -18.77
CA GLY A 134 -4.70 7.56 -18.29
C GLY A 134 -4.31 8.48 -17.12
N VAL A 135 -5.13 9.50 -16.84
CA VAL A 135 -4.82 10.50 -15.77
C VAL A 135 -5.09 9.93 -14.39
N TYR A 136 -6.25 9.32 -14.19
CA TYR A 136 -6.66 8.80 -12.89
C TYR A 136 -5.76 7.68 -12.34
N PRO A 137 -5.26 6.72 -13.14
CA PRO A 137 -4.27 5.76 -12.66
C PRO A 137 -3.02 6.46 -12.11
N LEU A 138 -2.48 7.45 -12.85
CA LEU A 138 -1.34 8.23 -12.38
C LEU A 138 -1.65 9.00 -11.09
N PHE A 139 -2.84 9.58 -10.98
CA PHE A 139 -3.26 10.32 -9.80
C PHE A 139 -3.41 9.40 -8.57
N HIS A 140 -4.10 8.27 -8.72
CA HIS A 140 -4.37 7.35 -7.61
C HIS A 140 -3.14 6.57 -7.11
N TRP A 141 -2.05 6.52 -7.92
CA TRP A 141 -0.83 5.77 -7.58
C TRP A 141 0.40 6.68 -7.40
N SER A 142 0.24 8.02 -7.36
CA SER A 142 1.36 8.95 -7.25
C SER A 142 1.48 9.65 -5.88
N PHE A 143 1.41 10.97 -5.86
CA PHE A 143 1.88 11.81 -4.75
C PHE A 143 1.17 11.59 -3.41
N ILE A 144 -0.15 11.53 -3.39
CA ILE A 144 -0.92 11.40 -2.15
C ILE A 144 -0.71 10.04 -1.48
N PRO A 145 -0.83 8.91 -2.20
CA PRO A 145 -0.48 7.59 -1.67
C PRO A 145 0.88 7.53 -1.00
N TRP A 146 1.90 8.02 -1.67
CA TRP A 146 3.26 8.03 -1.10
C TRP A 146 3.38 8.94 0.11
N GLY A 147 2.56 9.98 0.21
CA GLY A 147 2.44 10.81 1.41
C GLY A 147 2.02 10.01 2.65
N PHE A 148 1.04 9.10 2.52
CA PHE A 148 0.62 8.22 3.62
C PHE A 148 1.78 7.36 4.14
N TYR A 149 2.54 6.74 3.22
CA TYR A 149 3.71 5.93 3.58
C TYR A 149 4.80 6.76 4.24
N LEU A 150 5.12 7.93 3.67
CA LEU A 150 6.21 8.78 4.13
C LEU A 150 5.96 9.31 5.53
N VAL A 151 4.80 9.88 5.81
CA VAL A 151 4.50 10.49 7.12
C VAL A 151 4.56 9.46 8.23
N LEU A 152 3.99 8.28 8.01
CA LEU A 152 4.03 7.20 9.00
C LEU A 152 5.45 6.68 9.21
N ALA A 153 6.20 6.50 8.12
CA ALA A 153 7.59 6.08 8.15
C ALA A 153 8.47 7.07 8.90
N VAL A 154 8.29 8.38 8.68
CA VAL A 154 9.01 9.45 9.40
C VAL A 154 8.70 9.43 10.89
N ALA A 155 7.42 9.28 11.27
CA ALA A 155 7.02 9.22 12.68
C ALA A 155 7.70 8.05 13.42
N PHE A 156 7.72 6.88 12.81
CA PHE A 156 8.41 5.70 13.36
C PHE A 156 9.92 5.89 13.43
N GLY A 157 10.53 6.34 12.34
CA GLY A 157 11.96 6.57 12.27
C GLY A 157 12.42 7.59 13.31
N PHE A 158 11.67 8.64 13.51
CA PHE A 158 11.96 9.64 14.53
C PHE A 158 11.90 9.04 15.94
N MET A 159 10.87 8.28 16.27
CA MET A 159 10.74 7.65 17.59
C MET A 159 11.84 6.62 17.82
N LEU A 160 12.17 5.81 16.83
CA LEU A 160 13.17 4.76 16.94
C LEU A 160 14.61 5.31 16.98
N HIS A 161 14.97 6.12 15.99
CA HIS A 161 16.36 6.54 15.78
C HIS A 161 16.73 7.83 16.54
N VAL A 162 15.83 8.81 16.60
CA VAL A 162 16.10 10.09 17.28
C VAL A 162 15.76 10.01 18.77
N ARG A 163 14.60 9.47 19.11
CA ARG A 163 14.15 9.30 20.50
C ARG A 163 14.69 8.03 21.17
N LYS A 164 15.42 7.18 20.43
CA LYS A 164 16.05 5.93 20.91
C LYS A 164 15.04 4.98 21.61
N ARG A 165 13.81 4.91 21.08
CA ARG A 165 12.76 4.03 21.59
C ARG A 165 12.87 2.65 20.94
N ASN A 166 13.37 1.65 21.65
CA ASN A 166 13.62 0.29 21.14
C ASN A 166 12.35 -0.58 21.04
N ARG A 167 11.19 0.04 20.80
CA ARG A 167 9.92 -0.67 20.66
C ARG A 167 9.33 -0.45 19.27
N GLN A 168 9.23 -1.53 18.52
CA GLN A 168 8.66 -1.55 17.18
C GLN A 168 7.14 -1.76 17.27
N LYS A 169 6.43 -0.76 17.80
CA LYS A 169 4.96 -0.77 17.94
C LYS A 169 4.39 0.51 17.34
N TYR A 170 3.22 0.41 16.71
CA TYR A 170 2.53 1.57 16.14
C TYR A 170 2.15 2.59 17.19
N SER A 171 1.71 2.10 18.34
CA SER A 171 1.42 2.94 19.50
C SER A 171 2.63 3.78 19.95
N GLU A 172 3.86 3.33 19.72
CA GLU A 172 5.06 4.08 20.07
C GLU A 172 5.21 5.35 19.21
N ALA A 173 4.79 5.32 17.93
CA ALA A 173 4.75 6.52 17.10
C ALA A 173 3.75 7.56 17.62
N CYS A 174 2.70 7.14 18.32
CA CYS A 174 1.71 7.99 18.94
C CYS A 174 2.10 8.51 20.34
N ARG A 175 3.24 8.07 20.90
CA ARG A 175 3.67 8.43 22.26
C ARG A 175 3.77 9.94 22.52
N PRO A 176 4.19 10.79 21.59
CA PRO A 176 4.20 12.24 21.82
C PRO A 176 2.82 12.82 22.18
N ILE A 177 1.75 12.18 21.72
CA ILE A 177 0.35 12.59 21.95
C ILE A 177 -0.22 11.84 23.16
N LEU A 178 -0.06 10.52 23.22
CA LEU A 178 -0.67 9.65 24.20
C LEU A 178 0.11 9.57 25.53
N GLY A 179 1.38 9.97 25.55
CA GLY A 179 2.24 9.91 26.72
C GLY A 179 2.27 8.50 27.34
N LYS A 180 1.95 8.38 28.63
CA LYS A 180 1.89 7.11 29.36
C LYS A 180 0.75 6.18 28.89
N HIS A 181 -0.29 6.71 28.27
CA HIS A 181 -1.39 5.90 27.75
C HIS A 181 -1.01 4.99 26.58
N THR A 182 0.14 5.26 25.93
CA THR A 182 0.74 4.36 24.95
C THR A 182 0.99 2.95 25.51
N ASP A 183 1.29 2.82 26.79
CA ASP A 183 1.56 1.53 27.44
C ASP A 183 0.29 0.88 28.04
N SER A 184 -0.88 1.48 27.82
CA SER A 184 -2.20 1.02 28.27
C SER A 184 -2.99 0.33 27.15
N TRP A 185 -4.28 0.08 27.42
CA TRP A 185 -5.21 -0.44 26.42
C TRP A 185 -5.35 0.44 25.17
N ALA A 186 -5.19 1.76 25.29
CA ALA A 186 -5.24 2.66 24.14
C ALA A 186 -4.12 2.33 23.13
N GLY A 187 -2.89 2.12 23.61
CA GLY A 187 -1.79 1.68 22.75
C GLY A 187 -2.02 0.29 22.16
N ARG A 188 -2.57 -0.65 22.95
CA ARG A 188 -2.88 -1.99 22.44
C ARG A 188 -3.94 -1.98 21.33
N ILE A 189 -4.96 -1.13 21.43
CA ILE A 189 -5.97 -0.96 20.37
C ILE A 189 -5.33 -0.48 19.08
N ILE A 190 -4.43 0.51 19.15
CA ILE A 190 -3.70 1.02 17.98
C ILE A 190 -2.87 -0.11 17.33
N ASP A 191 -2.13 -0.86 18.14
CA ASP A 191 -1.31 -1.96 17.64
C ASP A 191 -2.17 -3.08 17.02
N MET A 192 -3.32 -3.43 17.62
CA MET A 192 -4.26 -4.42 17.08
C MET A 192 -4.91 -3.96 15.79
N LEU A 193 -5.31 -2.68 15.70
CA LEU A 193 -5.86 -2.11 14.45
C LEU A 193 -4.85 -2.15 13.32
N ALA A 194 -3.59 -1.85 13.59
CA ALA A 194 -2.54 -1.91 12.59
C ALA A 194 -2.28 -3.35 12.11
N VAL A 195 -2.25 -4.34 13.01
CA VAL A 195 -2.13 -5.75 12.64
C VAL A 195 -3.34 -6.22 11.84
N PHE A 196 -4.55 -5.83 12.26
CA PHE A 196 -5.79 -6.13 11.52
C PHE A 196 -5.77 -5.53 10.12
N ALA A 197 -5.33 -4.27 9.98
CA ALA A 197 -5.19 -3.60 8.68
C ALA A 197 -4.23 -4.36 7.75
N LEU A 198 -3.07 -4.80 8.25
CA LEU A 198 -2.11 -5.59 7.46
C LEU A 198 -2.70 -6.92 7.00
N LEU A 199 -3.41 -7.62 7.88
CA LEU A 199 -4.07 -8.88 7.53
C LEU A 199 -5.18 -8.66 6.49
N ALA A 200 -6.01 -7.65 6.67
CA ALA A 200 -7.09 -7.31 5.74
C ALA A 200 -6.53 -6.87 4.38
N GLY A 201 -5.52 -5.99 4.35
CA GLY A 201 -4.85 -5.56 3.13
C GLY A 201 -4.24 -6.73 2.37
N THR A 202 -3.53 -7.62 3.06
CA THR A 202 -2.96 -8.83 2.46
C THR A 202 -4.04 -9.73 1.86
N ALA A 203 -5.15 -9.95 2.57
CA ALA A 203 -6.27 -10.73 2.07
C ALA A 203 -6.89 -10.10 0.81
N THR A 204 -7.04 -8.77 0.77
CA THR A 204 -7.54 -8.03 -0.40
C THR A 204 -6.61 -8.22 -1.59
N THR A 205 -5.30 -8.04 -1.44
CA THR A 205 -4.33 -8.26 -2.51
C THR A 205 -4.41 -9.67 -3.08
N PHE A 206 -4.43 -10.70 -2.24
CA PHE A 206 -4.53 -12.06 -2.72
C PHE A 206 -5.87 -12.38 -3.39
N SER A 207 -6.97 -11.72 -2.98
CA SER A 207 -8.29 -11.90 -3.60
C SER A 207 -8.34 -11.40 -5.05
N VAL A 208 -7.49 -10.46 -5.42
CA VAL A 208 -7.40 -9.90 -6.79
C VAL A 208 -6.32 -10.61 -7.61
N ALA A 209 -5.14 -10.77 -7.02
CA ALA A 209 -3.95 -11.26 -7.74
C ALA A 209 -4.04 -12.75 -8.10
N THR A 210 -4.52 -13.60 -7.20
CA THR A 210 -4.50 -15.04 -7.45
C THR A 210 -5.49 -15.51 -8.53
N PRO A 211 -6.74 -14.97 -8.60
CA PRO A 211 -7.63 -15.30 -9.71
C PRO A 211 -7.11 -14.81 -11.07
N LEU A 212 -6.46 -13.64 -11.11
CA LEU A 212 -5.82 -13.13 -12.32
C LEU A 212 -4.72 -14.09 -12.79
N MET A 213 -3.82 -14.48 -11.90
CA MET A 213 -2.76 -15.43 -12.22
C MET A 213 -3.30 -16.79 -12.65
N ALA A 214 -4.33 -17.29 -11.99
CA ALA A 214 -4.96 -18.56 -12.36
C ALA A 214 -5.61 -18.49 -13.76
N THR A 215 -6.20 -17.35 -14.10
CA THR A 215 -6.75 -17.11 -15.42
C THR A 215 -5.64 -17.10 -16.48
N ILE A 216 -4.56 -16.34 -16.25
CA ILE A 216 -3.42 -16.25 -17.18
C ILE A 216 -2.79 -17.64 -17.38
N ILE A 217 -2.55 -18.39 -16.32
CA ILE A 217 -1.99 -19.75 -16.41
C ILE A 217 -2.94 -20.68 -17.19
N GLY A 218 -4.22 -20.64 -16.87
CA GLY A 218 -5.23 -21.46 -17.53
C GLY A 218 -5.31 -21.21 -19.05
N GLU A 219 -5.31 -19.94 -19.46
CA GLU A 219 -5.37 -19.54 -20.86
C GLU A 219 -4.05 -19.81 -21.61
N LEU A 220 -2.92 -19.47 -20.99
CA LEU A 220 -1.61 -19.59 -21.63
C LEU A 220 -1.19 -21.05 -21.85
N PHE A 221 -1.48 -21.93 -20.89
CA PHE A 221 -1.08 -23.32 -20.95
C PHE A 221 -2.22 -24.28 -21.33
N HIS A 222 -3.41 -23.76 -21.63
CA HIS A 222 -4.60 -24.55 -21.93
C HIS A 222 -4.89 -25.65 -20.89
N VAL A 223 -4.74 -25.32 -19.61
CA VAL A 223 -4.86 -26.28 -18.51
C VAL A 223 -6.32 -26.60 -18.24
N ALA A 224 -6.69 -27.87 -18.41
CA ALA A 224 -8.06 -28.38 -18.16
C ALA A 224 -8.40 -28.57 -16.66
N VAL A 225 -7.74 -27.86 -15.75
CA VAL A 225 -7.95 -27.93 -14.30
C VAL A 225 -8.80 -26.75 -13.83
N SER A 226 -9.62 -26.95 -12.80
CA SER A 226 -10.45 -25.87 -12.28
C SER A 226 -9.60 -24.70 -11.78
N ARG A 227 -10.02 -23.47 -12.04
CA ARG A 227 -9.32 -22.24 -11.59
C ARG A 227 -9.13 -22.19 -10.08
N THR A 228 -10.06 -22.79 -9.32
CA THR A 228 -9.94 -22.89 -7.86
C THR A 228 -8.72 -23.71 -7.44
N VAL A 229 -8.46 -24.84 -8.11
CA VAL A 229 -7.28 -25.67 -7.83
C VAL A 229 -5.99 -24.91 -8.15
N ILE A 230 -5.96 -24.21 -9.29
CA ILE A 230 -4.80 -23.37 -9.68
C ILE A 230 -4.57 -22.28 -8.63
N ASN A 231 -5.63 -21.60 -8.16
CA ASN A 231 -5.56 -20.59 -7.10
C ASN A 231 -4.94 -21.16 -5.81
N ILE A 232 -5.40 -22.34 -5.37
CA ILE A 232 -4.88 -22.99 -4.16
C ILE A 232 -3.39 -23.30 -4.33
N ILE A 233 -2.98 -23.82 -5.48
CA ILE A 233 -1.57 -24.12 -5.77
C ILE A 233 -0.73 -22.83 -5.73
N ILE A 234 -1.20 -21.75 -6.36
CA ILE A 234 -0.52 -20.45 -6.35
C ILE A 234 -0.35 -19.95 -4.91
N LEU A 235 -1.41 -19.99 -4.10
CA LEU A 235 -1.37 -19.57 -2.70
C LEU A 235 -0.35 -20.41 -1.90
N LEU A 236 -0.33 -21.70 -2.06
CA LEU A 236 0.62 -22.58 -1.37
C LEU A 236 2.07 -22.29 -1.77
N ILE A 237 2.33 -22.10 -3.07
CA ILE A 237 3.67 -21.72 -3.57
C ILE A 237 4.08 -20.35 -3.00
N THR A 238 3.19 -19.36 -3.04
CA THR A 238 3.46 -18.02 -2.52
C THR A 238 3.74 -18.05 -1.02
N CYS A 239 2.95 -18.79 -0.24
CA CYS A 239 3.20 -19.00 1.19
C CYS A 239 4.56 -19.66 1.45
N ALA A 240 4.94 -20.66 0.67
CA ALA A 240 6.23 -21.32 0.80
C ALA A 240 7.41 -20.38 0.51
N VAL A 241 7.34 -19.62 -0.60
CA VAL A 241 8.37 -18.65 -0.99
C VAL A 241 8.49 -17.54 0.05
N TYR A 242 7.37 -17.01 0.51
CA TYR A 242 7.33 -15.95 1.52
C TYR A 242 7.91 -16.44 2.85
N THR A 243 7.48 -17.61 3.33
CA THR A 243 8.00 -18.20 4.57
C THR A 243 9.49 -18.46 4.48
N TYR A 244 9.96 -19.04 3.36
CA TYR A 244 11.39 -19.24 3.12
C TYR A 244 12.17 -17.92 3.18
N SER A 245 11.67 -16.86 2.53
CA SER A 245 12.32 -15.56 2.54
C SER A 245 12.39 -14.94 3.93
N LEU A 246 11.30 -15.06 4.71
CA LEU A 246 11.25 -14.58 6.10
C LEU A 246 12.23 -15.32 7.02
N LEU A 247 12.37 -16.63 6.88
CA LEU A 247 13.30 -17.44 7.66
C LEU A 247 14.77 -17.04 7.44
N HIS A 248 15.08 -16.47 6.26
CA HIS A 248 16.40 -15.90 5.96
C HIS A 248 16.54 -14.42 6.38
N GLY A 249 15.54 -13.88 7.07
CA GLY A 249 15.52 -12.51 7.56
C GLY A 249 15.59 -11.46 6.46
N PHE A 250 16.09 -10.26 6.77
CA PHE A 250 16.13 -9.14 5.82
C PHE A 250 16.96 -9.42 4.57
N LYS A 251 17.98 -10.28 4.64
CA LYS A 251 18.73 -10.70 3.43
C LYS A 251 17.85 -11.47 2.45
N GLY A 252 16.98 -12.33 2.94
CA GLY A 252 16.03 -13.07 2.12
C GLY A 252 14.99 -12.15 1.50
N ILE A 253 14.42 -11.25 2.30
CA ILE A 253 13.45 -10.25 1.85
C ILE A 253 14.05 -9.35 0.78
N SER A 254 15.24 -8.79 1.01
CA SER A 254 15.94 -7.94 0.04
C SER A 254 16.24 -8.67 -1.26
N LYS A 255 16.68 -9.93 -1.20
CA LYS A 255 16.93 -10.73 -2.41
C LYS A 255 15.65 -10.96 -3.21
N LEU A 256 14.58 -11.33 -2.55
CA LEU A 256 13.27 -11.52 -3.20
C LEU A 256 12.78 -10.20 -3.82
N ALA A 257 12.83 -9.09 -3.09
CA ALA A 257 12.44 -7.78 -3.58
C ALA A 257 13.24 -7.37 -4.83
N ASN A 258 14.57 -7.56 -4.84
CA ASN A 258 15.39 -7.27 -6.00
C ASN A 258 14.99 -8.11 -7.22
N ILE A 259 14.71 -9.40 -7.04
CA ILE A 259 14.24 -10.27 -8.12
C ILE A 259 12.91 -9.74 -8.69
N CYS A 260 11.94 -9.42 -7.82
CA CYS A 260 10.66 -8.87 -8.23
C CYS A 260 10.81 -7.57 -9.03
N ILE A 261 11.69 -6.68 -8.60
CA ILE A 261 11.97 -5.41 -9.31
C ILE A 261 12.60 -5.64 -10.67
N TYR A 262 13.57 -6.54 -10.78
CA TYR A 262 14.14 -6.87 -12.10
C TYR A 262 13.11 -7.46 -13.04
N MET A 263 12.24 -8.36 -12.54
CA MET A 263 11.14 -8.91 -13.34
C MET A 263 10.13 -7.83 -13.75
N PHE A 264 9.82 -6.90 -12.85
CA PHE A 264 8.93 -5.77 -13.13
C PHE A 264 9.48 -4.85 -14.21
N PHE A 265 10.75 -4.44 -14.11
CA PHE A 265 11.40 -3.65 -15.17
C PHE A 265 11.52 -4.43 -16.48
N GLY A 266 11.78 -5.73 -16.41
CA GLY A 266 11.78 -6.61 -17.59
C GLY A 266 10.43 -6.64 -18.29
N LEU A 267 9.33 -6.73 -17.52
CA LEU A 267 7.97 -6.67 -18.07
C LEU A 267 7.66 -5.31 -18.70
N ILE A 268 8.01 -4.21 -18.04
CA ILE A 268 7.81 -2.86 -18.59
C ILE A 268 8.62 -2.71 -19.90
N ALA A 269 9.88 -3.11 -19.90
CA ALA A 269 10.73 -3.06 -21.10
C ALA A 269 10.15 -3.93 -22.21
N PHE A 270 9.68 -5.12 -21.90
CA PHE A 270 9.05 -6.02 -22.87
C PHE A 270 7.81 -5.37 -23.51
N VAL A 271 6.89 -4.84 -22.71
CA VAL A 271 5.67 -4.17 -23.21
C VAL A 271 6.03 -2.95 -24.06
N LEU A 272 6.99 -2.14 -23.57
CA LEU A 272 7.38 -0.91 -24.27
C LEU A 272 8.05 -1.20 -25.61
N LEU A 273 8.93 -2.22 -25.70
CA LEU A 273 9.73 -2.49 -26.89
C LEU A 273 9.04 -3.44 -27.88
N PHE A 274 8.23 -4.38 -27.38
CA PHE A 274 7.63 -5.45 -28.17
C PHE A 274 6.11 -5.40 -28.25
N GLY A 275 5.48 -4.46 -27.51
CA GLY A 275 4.01 -4.30 -27.52
C GLY A 275 3.44 -3.67 -28.80
N GLY A 276 4.28 -3.21 -29.70
CA GLY A 276 3.86 -2.63 -31.00
C GLY A 276 3.49 -1.15 -30.96
N GLU A 277 3.19 -0.60 -29.78
CA GLU A 277 2.63 0.75 -29.60
C GLU A 277 3.55 1.67 -28.77
N THR A 278 4.86 1.52 -28.91
CA THR A 278 5.88 2.26 -28.13
C THR A 278 5.64 3.77 -28.13
N ARG A 279 5.39 4.34 -29.32
CA ARG A 279 5.16 5.77 -29.48
C ARG A 279 3.90 6.20 -28.72
N TYR A 280 2.79 5.50 -28.89
CA TYR A 280 1.54 5.78 -28.24
C TYR A 280 1.65 5.72 -26.70
N ILE A 281 2.36 4.70 -26.17
CA ILE A 281 2.59 4.54 -24.74
C ILE A 281 3.32 5.76 -24.17
N ILE A 282 4.40 6.20 -24.83
CA ILE A 282 5.20 7.35 -24.39
C ILE A 282 4.40 8.65 -24.46
N GLU A 283 3.75 8.91 -25.61
CA GLU A 283 2.98 10.14 -25.84
C GLU A 283 1.79 10.25 -24.86
N THR A 284 1.04 9.15 -24.68
CA THR A 284 -0.10 9.12 -23.75
C THR A 284 0.36 9.26 -22.31
N GLY A 285 1.43 8.56 -21.90
CA GLY A 285 1.97 8.67 -20.56
C GLY A 285 2.43 10.10 -20.24
N PHE A 286 3.12 10.75 -21.16
CA PHE A 286 3.60 12.13 -20.99
C PHE A 286 2.44 13.13 -20.93
N SER A 287 1.44 13.00 -21.82
CA SER A 287 0.25 13.84 -21.84
C SER A 287 -0.58 13.68 -20.56
N SER A 288 -0.78 12.42 -20.11
CA SER A 288 -1.53 12.12 -18.89
C SER A 288 -0.83 12.67 -17.65
N LEU A 289 0.50 12.60 -17.58
CA LEU A 289 1.29 13.19 -16.50
C LEU A 289 1.11 14.72 -16.43
N GLY A 290 1.22 15.40 -17.57
CA GLY A 290 1.03 16.86 -17.64
C GLY A 290 -0.37 17.26 -17.19
N ARG A 291 -1.39 16.55 -17.66
CA ARG A 291 -2.80 16.79 -17.31
C ARG A 291 -3.08 16.50 -15.83
N MET A 292 -2.50 15.44 -15.28
CA MET A 292 -2.60 15.10 -13.86
C MET A 292 -2.02 16.21 -12.99
N ILE A 293 -0.83 16.73 -13.32
CA ILE A 293 -0.19 17.83 -12.58
C ILE A 293 -1.01 19.12 -12.68
N GLN A 294 -1.49 19.46 -13.87
CA GLN A 294 -2.30 20.66 -14.10
C GLN A 294 -3.60 20.64 -13.28
N ASN A 295 -4.24 19.48 -13.14
CA ASN A 295 -5.54 19.35 -12.47
C ASN A 295 -5.42 18.73 -11.07
N PHE A 296 -4.22 18.65 -10.50
CA PHE A 296 -3.95 17.92 -9.27
C PHE A 296 -4.84 18.35 -8.09
N VAL A 297 -5.03 19.66 -7.92
CA VAL A 297 -5.85 20.20 -6.82
C VAL A 297 -7.33 19.85 -7.04
N ASP A 298 -7.83 20.02 -8.24
CA ASP A 298 -9.20 19.68 -8.61
C ASP A 298 -9.50 18.21 -8.36
N LEU A 299 -8.66 17.32 -8.90
CA LEU A 299 -8.76 15.86 -8.68
C LEU A 299 -8.70 15.49 -7.18
N SER A 300 -7.90 16.21 -6.39
CA SER A 300 -7.72 15.95 -4.95
C SER A 300 -8.90 16.43 -4.10
N THR A 301 -9.69 17.37 -4.59
CA THR A 301 -10.78 18.02 -3.85
C THR A 301 -12.17 17.70 -4.40
N PHE A 302 -12.24 16.96 -5.50
CA PHE A 302 -13.50 16.58 -6.12
C PHE A 302 -14.30 15.62 -5.22
N THR A 303 -15.49 16.06 -4.78
CA THR A 303 -16.35 15.33 -3.83
C THR A 303 -17.63 14.80 -4.44
N ASP A 304 -18.00 15.25 -5.66
CA ASP A 304 -19.31 14.98 -6.28
C ASP A 304 -20.47 15.20 -5.28
N PRO A 305 -20.71 16.45 -4.85
CA PRO A 305 -21.66 16.73 -3.75
C PRO A 305 -23.10 16.34 -4.09
N LEU A 306 -23.46 16.31 -5.35
CA LEU A 306 -24.78 15.90 -5.83
C LEU A 306 -24.90 14.40 -6.09
N ARG A 307 -23.80 13.65 -5.95
CA ARG A 307 -23.74 12.20 -6.22
C ARG A 307 -24.20 11.85 -7.63
N THR A 308 -23.87 12.68 -8.62
CA THR A 308 -24.25 12.46 -10.00
C THR A 308 -23.53 11.28 -10.63
N SER A 309 -22.26 11.13 -10.32
CA SER A 309 -21.42 10.03 -10.81
C SER A 309 -21.04 9.02 -9.74
N ASN A 310 -20.96 9.44 -8.48
CA ASN A 310 -20.33 8.71 -7.37
C ASN A 310 -18.87 8.32 -7.65
N PHE A 311 -18.22 8.94 -8.63
CA PHE A 311 -16.85 8.59 -9.03
C PHE A 311 -15.85 8.74 -7.89
N PRO A 312 -15.77 9.87 -7.14
CA PRO A 312 -14.82 9.97 -6.04
C PRO A 312 -15.05 8.92 -4.95
N GLN A 313 -16.32 8.58 -4.64
CA GLN A 313 -16.67 7.57 -3.63
C GLN A 313 -16.22 6.16 -4.05
N ASN A 314 -16.39 5.85 -5.32
CA ASN A 314 -16.05 4.53 -5.87
C ASN A 314 -14.55 4.37 -6.12
N TRP A 315 -13.83 5.46 -6.41
CA TRP A 315 -12.44 5.42 -6.84
C TRP A 315 -11.49 6.19 -5.91
N THR A 316 -11.51 7.51 -5.89
CA THR A 316 -10.51 8.30 -5.15
C THR A 316 -10.55 8.03 -3.65
N ILE A 317 -11.74 8.05 -3.04
CA ILE A 317 -11.93 7.79 -1.62
C ILE A 317 -11.59 6.33 -1.29
N TYR A 318 -12.02 5.40 -2.16
CA TYR A 318 -11.65 4.00 -2.04
C TYR A 318 -10.12 3.82 -2.03
N TYR A 319 -9.41 4.46 -2.96
CA TYR A 319 -7.95 4.39 -3.02
C TYR A 319 -7.29 5.02 -1.79
N TRP A 320 -7.77 6.16 -1.31
CA TRP A 320 -7.20 6.74 -0.09
C TRP A 320 -7.41 5.85 1.12
N ALA A 321 -8.59 5.27 1.30
CA ALA A 321 -8.85 4.29 2.35
C ALA A 321 -7.94 3.05 2.21
N TYR A 322 -7.76 2.55 1.01
CA TYR A 322 -6.88 1.43 0.69
C TYR A 322 -5.41 1.72 1.03
N TRP A 323 -4.90 2.90 0.63
CA TRP A 323 -3.55 3.32 0.98
C TRP A 323 -3.35 3.54 2.46
N MET A 324 -4.35 4.03 3.19
CA MET A 324 -4.31 4.13 4.65
C MET A 324 -4.20 2.76 5.33
N VAL A 325 -4.82 1.74 4.80
CA VAL A 325 -4.68 0.34 5.28
C VAL A 325 -3.26 -0.18 5.03
N TRP A 326 -2.72 0.03 3.83
CA TRP A 326 -1.42 -0.48 3.45
C TRP A 326 -0.23 0.31 4.01
N CYS A 327 -0.37 1.61 4.26
CA CYS A 327 0.74 2.43 4.76
C CYS A 327 1.31 1.93 6.09
N VAL A 328 0.55 1.17 6.87
CA VAL A 328 1.03 0.53 8.10
C VAL A 328 2.13 -0.52 7.86
N ALA A 329 2.33 -0.99 6.64
CA ALA A 329 3.44 -1.88 6.29
C ALA A 329 4.78 -1.12 6.17
N ALA A 330 4.75 0.14 5.74
CA ALA A 330 5.93 0.94 5.44
C ALA A 330 6.92 1.11 6.60
N PRO A 331 6.49 1.41 7.84
CA PRO A 331 7.42 1.64 8.94
C PRO A 331 8.33 0.46 9.25
N PHE A 332 7.83 -0.76 9.14
CA PHE A 332 8.63 -1.95 9.46
C PHE A 332 9.75 -2.22 8.46
N LEU A 333 9.54 -1.86 7.20
CA LEU A 333 10.52 -2.09 6.14
C LEU A 333 11.36 -0.84 5.87
N SER A 334 10.76 0.34 5.99
CA SER A 334 11.38 1.59 5.59
C SER A 334 12.44 2.08 6.57
N LEU A 335 12.09 2.26 7.83
CA LEU A 335 12.92 3.05 8.75
C LEU A 335 13.51 2.27 9.89
N ILE A 336 12.98 1.06 10.17
CA ILE A 336 13.43 0.29 11.31
C ILE A 336 14.71 -0.48 10.97
N HIS A 337 14.83 -0.95 9.73
CA HIS A 337 15.92 -1.84 9.33
C HIS A 337 16.59 -1.48 8.01
N ILE A 338 16.00 -0.59 7.20
CA ILE A 338 16.39 -0.39 5.81
C ILE A 338 16.86 1.02 5.54
N SER A 339 16.17 2.01 6.03
CA SER A 339 16.52 3.42 5.87
C SER A 339 17.27 3.95 7.10
N GLU A 340 18.39 3.33 7.43
CA GLU A 340 19.40 4.03 8.19
C GLU A 340 19.88 5.20 7.35
N PRO A 341 20.26 6.30 7.98
CA PRO A 341 19.88 7.64 7.63
C PRO A 341 20.03 7.89 6.14
N THR A 342 18.94 8.07 5.46
CA THR A 342 18.94 8.73 4.16
C THR A 342 19.44 10.13 4.42
N ARG A 343 20.75 10.36 4.30
CA ARG A 343 21.25 11.71 4.18
C ARG A 343 20.66 12.28 2.90
N PRO A 344 20.02 13.44 2.93
CA PRO A 344 19.85 14.19 1.71
C PRO A 344 21.26 14.50 1.20
N TYR A 345 21.60 13.95 0.06
CA TYR A 345 22.77 14.37 -0.68
C TYR A 345 22.46 15.70 -1.34
#